data_241ae29f351fe29237356c2ac80611ed
#
_entry.id   241ae29f351fe29237356c2ac80611ed
#
_cell.length_a   1.000
_cell.length_b   1.000
_cell.length_c   1.000
_cell.angle_alpha   90.00
_cell.angle_beta   90.00
_cell.angle_gamma   90.00
#
_symmetry.space_group_name_H-M   'P 1'
#
loop_
_entity.id
_entity.type
_entity.pdbx_description
1 polymer ?
#
loop_
_entity_poly.entity_id
_entity_poly.type
_entity_poly.pdbx_seq_one_letter_code
_entity_poly.pdbx_strand_id
1 'polypeptide(L)'
;MKKFLALLLLLSLCACGEPQQTEQTGQEPEETTQPEEPPFDPVVPASQAVSADWFQDAAFIGDSVSVMMETYNDSYGRLSSPAFFCSVSLSQKGALTYSAGSERLPEYPKGSGRHPRLEDGVAESGAKKIYIMLGMNCIAGGVDRACQDLVTLIDEILAKSPQAAIFIQSVTPMTADSPRADDSLNNTTIQAFNTQMQSICQEREWYYVNVAEALSDETGCLRADLSGDKAMGIHLNYDGAAAWTDYLLTHVPEALK
;
A
#
# COMPACT_ATOMS: atom_id res chain seq x y z
N MET A 1 47.69 15.78 35.15
CA MET A 1 49.18 15.72 35.09
C MET A 1 49.54 15.72 33.61
N LYS A 2 49.81 16.87 32.99
CA LYS A 2 51.12 17.51 32.78
C LYS A 2 52.14 16.54 32.18
N LYS A 3 52.48 16.76 30.89
CA LYS A 3 53.83 17.09 30.36
C LYS A 3 53.78 16.99 28.83
N PHE A 4 53.90 18.11 28.05
CA PHE A 4 55.11 18.81 27.57
C PHE A 4 55.90 17.95 26.56
N LEU A 5 55.93 18.36 25.29
CA LEU A 5 56.78 19.34 24.58
C LEU A 5 58.07 18.70 24.04
N ALA A 6 58.29 18.74 22.75
CA ALA A 6 59.59 19.09 22.16
C ALA A 6 59.44 19.44 20.68
N LEU A 7 59.75 20.65 20.39
CA LEU A 7 59.99 21.34 19.12
C LEU A 7 61.44 21.06 18.70
N LEU A 8 61.66 20.72 17.43
CA LEU A 8 62.98 20.79 16.83
C LEU A 8 62.90 21.44 15.45
N LEU A 9 63.37 22.67 15.41
CA LEU A 9 63.73 23.45 14.22
C LEU A 9 65.06 22.93 13.67
N LEU A 10 65.15 22.73 12.38
CA LEU A 10 66.44 22.71 11.64
C LEU A 10 66.25 23.50 10.36
N LEU A 11 66.92 24.65 10.34
CA LEU A 11 67.19 25.48 9.16
C LEU A 11 68.43 24.88 8.41
N SER A 12 68.35 24.83 7.08
CA SER A 12 69.51 25.03 6.24
C SER A 12 69.14 25.39 4.80
N LEU A 13 69.62 26.37 4.40
CA LEU A 13 69.93 27.33 3.36
C LEU A 13 70.00 26.78 1.91
N CYS A 14 69.39 27.57 1.03
CA CYS A 14 69.71 28.05 -0.30
C CYS A 14 70.52 27.20 -1.30
N ALA A 15 69.91 26.93 -2.46
CA ALA A 15 70.57 27.08 -3.75
C ALA A 15 69.52 27.50 -4.80
N CYS A 16 69.84 28.60 -5.53
CA CYS A 16 69.07 29.14 -6.64
C CYS A 16 69.14 28.19 -7.86
N GLY A 17 67.97 27.91 -8.47
CA GLY A 17 67.86 27.35 -9.80
C GLY A 17 66.53 27.87 -10.40
N GLU A 18 66.61 28.50 -11.58
CA GLU A 18 65.48 29.07 -12.33
C GLU A 18 64.38 28.05 -12.63
N PRO A 19 63.10 28.46 -12.62
CA PRO A 19 62.01 27.51 -12.91
C PRO A 19 61.76 27.38 -14.39
N GLN A 20 61.92 26.19 -14.92
CA GLN A 20 61.20 25.77 -16.14
C GLN A 20 59.72 25.61 -15.86
N GLN A 21 58.91 26.41 -16.53
CA GLN A 21 57.46 26.25 -16.59
C GLN A 21 57.17 24.94 -17.35
N THR A 22 56.75 23.90 -16.65
CA THR A 22 55.97 22.80 -17.19
C THR A 22 54.51 23.14 -16.93
N GLU A 23 53.80 23.44 -18.02
CA GLU A 23 52.32 23.47 -18.05
C GLU A 23 51.81 22.07 -17.66
N GLN A 24 51.40 21.92 -16.42
CA GLN A 24 50.52 20.83 -16.02
C GLN A 24 49.08 21.26 -16.38
N THR A 25 48.59 20.73 -17.50
CA THR A 25 47.15 20.62 -17.78
C THR A 25 46.53 19.76 -16.68
N GLY A 26 45.95 20.45 -15.66
CA GLY A 26 45.11 19.81 -14.68
C GLY A 26 43.83 19.35 -15.40
N GLN A 27 43.75 18.07 -15.68
CA GLN A 27 42.47 17.42 -15.90
C GLN A 27 41.78 17.31 -14.50
N GLU A 28 40.80 18.14 -14.27
CA GLU A 28 39.81 17.95 -13.23
C GLU A 28 39.18 16.56 -13.45
N PRO A 29 39.03 15.73 -12.44
CA PRO A 29 38.29 14.47 -12.59
C PRO A 29 36.86 14.79 -13.01
N GLU A 30 36.43 14.36 -14.16
CA GLU A 30 35.03 14.32 -14.54
C GLU A 30 34.30 13.53 -13.46
N GLU A 31 33.51 14.24 -12.65
CA GLU A 31 32.55 13.68 -11.73
C GLU A 31 31.49 12.93 -12.57
N THR A 32 31.66 11.62 -12.69
CA THR A 32 30.69 10.74 -13.31
C THR A 32 29.42 10.79 -12.43
N THR A 33 28.51 11.70 -12.73
CA THR A 33 27.15 11.67 -12.22
C THR A 33 26.52 10.36 -12.71
N GLN A 34 26.41 9.38 -11.82
CA GLN A 34 25.53 8.23 -12.08
C GLN A 34 24.12 8.79 -12.36
N PRO A 35 23.42 8.27 -13.36
CA PRO A 35 22.03 8.65 -13.57
C PRO A 35 21.27 8.37 -12.28
N GLU A 36 20.62 9.37 -11.72
CA GLU A 36 19.67 9.17 -10.62
C GLU A 36 18.60 8.19 -11.11
N GLU A 37 18.40 7.11 -10.37
CA GLU A 37 17.28 6.21 -10.62
C GLU A 37 15.98 7.03 -10.56
N PRO A 38 15.03 6.80 -11.49
CA PRO A 38 13.75 7.51 -11.43
C PRO A 38 13.06 7.22 -10.08
N PRO A 39 12.36 8.20 -9.50
CA PRO A 39 11.65 8.00 -8.25
C PRO A 39 10.66 6.84 -8.36
N PHE A 40 10.47 6.10 -7.27
CA PHE A 40 9.51 5.01 -7.21
C PHE A 40 8.11 5.49 -7.60
N ASP A 41 7.50 4.84 -8.60
CA ASP A 41 6.08 5.06 -8.95
C ASP A 41 5.24 4.02 -8.22
N PRO A 42 4.36 4.43 -7.29
CA PRO A 42 3.54 3.50 -6.53
C PRO A 42 2.45 2.84 -7.36
N VAL A 43 1.99 3.49 -8.44
CA VAL A 43 0.85 3.02 -9.23
C VAL A 43 1.25 1.80 -10.03
N VAL A 44 0.58 0.68 -9.75
CA VAL A 44 0.81 -0.56 -10.48
C VAL A 44 0.12 -0.48 -11.83
N PRO A 45 0.88 -0.44 -12.94
CA PRO A 45 0.29 -0.37 -14.26
C PRO A 45 -0.31 -1.71 -14.71
N ALA A 46 -1.18 -1.66 -15.71
CA ALA A 46 -1.65 -2.86 -16.38
C ALA A 46 -0.48 -3.67 -16.96
N SER A 47 -0.53 -4.97 -16.77
CA SER A 47 0.49 -5.92 -17.18
C SER A 47 -0.15 -7.17 -17.80
N GLN A 48 0.67 -8.11 -18.30
CA GLN A 48 0.13 -9.43 -18.65
C GLN A 48 -0.46 -10.10 -17.40
N ALA A 49 -1.64 -10.70 -17.58
CA ALA A 49 -2.33 -11.41 -16.50
C ALA A 49 -1.43 -12.49 -15.89
N VAL A 50 -1.36 -12.52 -14.58
CA VAL A 50 -0.73 -13.61 -13.84
C VAL A 50 -1.71 -14.76 -13.60
N SER A 51 -1.21 -15.93 -13.25
CA SER A 51 -2.06 -17.02 -12.78
C SER A 51 -2.62 -16.71 -11.38
N ALA A 52 -3.71 -17.38 -10.99
CA ALA A 52 -4.28 -17.28 -9.66
C ALA A 52 -3.25 -17.60 -8.55
N ASP A 53 -2.24 -18.44 -8.85
CA ASP A 53 -1.20 -18.84 -7.89
C ASP A 53 -0.33 -17.68 -7.42
N TRP A 54 -0.31 -16.55 -8.16
CA TRP A 54 0.31 -15.30 -7.70
C TRP A 54 -0.19 -14.88 -6.32
N PHE A 55 -1.46 -15.15 -6.02
CA PHE A 55 -2.09 -14.74 -4.77
C PHE A 55 -2.05 -15.81 -3.67
N GLN A 56 -1.43 -16.97 -3.91
CA GLN A 56 -1.40 -18.07 -2.95
C GLN A 56 -0.73 -17.69 -1.62
N ASP A 57 0.26 -16.82 -1.65
CA ASP A 57 0.96 -16.26 -0.47
C ASP A 57 0.54 -14.81 -0.19
N ALA A 58 -0.67 -14.43 -0.56
CA ALA A 58 -1.24 -13.12 -0.28
C ALA A 58 -2.19 -13.15 0.93
N ALA A 59 -2.29 -12.01 1.60
CA ALA A 59 -3.36 -11.69 2.55
C ALA A 59 -4.17 -10.52 2.01
N PHE A 60 -5.50 -10.63 2.07
CA PHE A 60 -6.42 -9.55 1.75
C PHE A 60 -7.07 -9.03 3.02
N ILE A 61 -6.93 -7.74 3.28
CA ILE A 61 -7.49 -7.05 4.44
C ILE A 61 -8.53 -6.07 3.95
N GLY A 62 -9.76 -6.16 4.49
CA GLY A 62 -10.81 -5.26 4.06
C GLY A 62 -12.08 -5.29 4.88
N ASP A 63 -12.99 -4.40 4.52
CA ASP A 63 -14.30 -4.25 5.14
C ASP A 63 -15.41 -5.05 4.41
N SER A 64 -16.67 -4.64 4.60
CA SER A 64 -17.83 -5.30 3.99
C SER A 64 -17.79 -5.37 2.46
N VAL A 65 -17.14 -4.41 1.79
CA VAL A 65 -16.97 -4.45 0.33
C VAL A 65 -16.03 -5.59 -0.05
N SER A 66 -14.95 -5.78 0.70
CA SER A 66 -13.98 -6.86 0.48
C SER A 66 -14.55 -8.24 0.84
N VAL A 67 -15.52 -8.34 1.76
CA VAL A 67 -16.26 -9.59 2.04
C VAL A 67 -16.95 -10.12 0.77
N MET A 68 -17.40 -9.25 -0.13
CA MET A 68 -17.98 -9.70 -1.39
C MET A 68 -16.92 -10.33 -2.31
N MET A 69 -15.71 -9.75 -2.36
CA MET A 69 -14.59 -10.33 -3.12
C MET A 69 -14.17 -11.69 -2.54
N GLU A 70 -14.09 -11.81 -1.22
CA GLU A 70 -13.84 -13.09 -0.53
C GLU A 70 -14.91 -14.13 -0.91
N THR A 71 -16.19 -13.77 -0.80
CA THR A 71 -17.34 -14.65 -1.15
C THR A 71 -17.28 -15.09 -2.60
N TYR A 72 -16.93 -14.19 -3.51
CA TYR A 72 -16.75 -14.50 -4.93
C TYR A 72 -15.58 -15.46 -5.12
N ASN A 73 -14.45 -15.22 -4.46
CA ASN A 73 -13.29 -16.09 -4.57
C ASN A 73 -13.55 -17.49 -3.98
N ASP A 74 -14.27 -17.60 -2.87
CA ASP A 74 -14.71 -18.89 -2.31
C ASP A 74 -15.56 -19.70 -3.30
N SER A 75 -16.35 -18.99 -4.12
CA SER A 75 -17.23 -19.62 -5.13
C SER A 75 -16.53 -20.02 -6.41
N TYR A 76 -15.51 -19.25 -6.84
CA TYR A 76 -14.93 -19.37 -8.18
C TYR A 76 -13.41 -19.59 -8.19
N GLY A 77 -12.70 -19.46 -7.08
CA GLY A 77 -11.26 -19.71 -6.97
C GLY A 77 -10.38 -18.77 -7.82
N ARG A 78 -10.85 -17.56 -8.12
CA ARG A 78 -10.17 -16.65 -9.07
C ARG A 78 -8.79 -16.19 -8.60
N LEU A 79 -8.56 -16.13 -7.30
CA LEU A 79 -7.30 -15.70 -6.68
C LEU A 79 -6.59 -16.86 -5.95
N SER A 80 -6.87 -18.13 -6.34
CA SER A 80 -6.35 -19.29 -5.61
C SER A 80 -6.83 -19.31 -4.15
N SER A 81 -5.93 -19.45 -3.18
CA SER A 81 -6.26 -19.61 -1.75
C SER A 81 -5.50 -18.60 -0.87
N PRO A 82 -5.67 -17.29 -1.10
CA PRO A 82 -5.07 -16.30 -0.21
C PRO A 82 -5.71 -16.32 1.18
N ALA A 83 -5.04 -15.74 2.16
CA ALA A 83 -5.65 -15.49 3.46
C ALA A 83 -6.57 -14.27 3.38
N PHE A 84 -7.81 -14.38 3.84
CA PHE A 84 -8.73 -13.25 3.93
C PHE A 84 -8.89 -12.80 5.38
N PHE A 85 -8.72 -11.50 5.59
CA PHE A 85 -8.94 -10.77 6.83
C PHE A 85 -10.01 -9.70 6.58
N CYS A 86 -11.18 -10.16 6.14
CA CYS A 86 -12.31 -9.29 5.80
C CYS A 86 -13.41 -9.41 6.85
N SER A 87 -13.98 -8.28 7.28
CA SER A 87 -15.08 -8.26 8.24
C SER A 87 -16.00 -7.07 8.00
N VAL A 88 -17.31 -7.29 8.19
CA VAL A 88 -18.31 -6.23 8.07
C VAL A 88 -17.99 -5.10 9.04
N SER A 89 -18.02 -3.86 8.53
CA SER A 89 -17.71 -2.64 9.30
C SER A 89 -16.30 -2.56 9.86
N LEU A 90 -15.36 -3.40 9.38
CA LEU A 90 -13.96 -3.25 9.75
C LEU A 90 -13.47 -1.86 9.32
N SER A 91 -12.72 -1.23 10.18
CA SER A 91 -12.06 0.04 9.93
C SER A 91 -10.63 -0.01 10.47
N GLN A 92 -9.72 0.78 9.91
CA GLN A 92 -8.35 0.85 10.43
C GLN A 92 -8.32 1.23 11.90
N LYS A 93 -9.13 2.21 12.33
CA LYS A 93 -9.27 2.57 13.74
C LYS A 93 -9.79 1.40 14.58
N GLY A 94 -10.76 0.64 14.08
CA GLY A 94 -11.29 -0.55 14.76
C GLY A 94 -10.21 -1.62 14.91
N ALA A 95 -9.48 -1.92 13.82
CA ALA A 95 -8.39 -2.89 13.83
C ALA A 95 -7.30 -2.53 14.86
N LEU A 96 -6.96 -1.24 14.99
CA LEU A 96 -5.98 -0.74 15.95
C LEU A 96 -6.45 -0.82 17.42
N THR A 97 -7.77 -0.79 17.67
CA THR A 97 -8.32 -0.65 19.04
C THR A 97 -8.98 -1.89 19.59
N TYR A 98 -9.43 -2.82 18.73
CA TYR A 98 -10.08 -4.05 19.20
C TYR A 98 -9.04 -5.02 19.76
N SER A 99 -9.40 -5.62 20.92
CA SER A 99 -8.59 -6.68 21.52
C SER A 99 -8.77 -8.01 20.78
N ALA A 100 -7.76 -8.85 20.85
CA ALA A 100 -7.87 -10.23 20.38
C ALA A 100 -9.09 -10.94 21.02
N GLY A 101 -9.79 -11.74 20.23
CA GLY A 101 -11.05 -12.39 20.60
C GLY A 101 -12.31 -11.53 20.34
N SER A 102 -12.17 -10.28 19.88
CA SER A 102 -13.31 -9.47 19.48
C SER A 102 -13.88 -9.97 18.16
N GLU A 103 -15.17 -10.31 18.13
CA GLU A 103 -15.91 -10.72 16.91
C GLU A 103 -15.97 -9.61 15.82
N ARG A 104 -15.50 -8.40 16.14
CA ARG A 104 -15.36 -7.29 15.18
C ARG A 104 -14.07 -7.39 14.36
N LEU A 105 -13.11 -8.21 14.83
CA LEU A 105 -11.91 -8.56 14.04
C LEU A 105 -12.25 -9.75 13.13
N PRO A 106 -11.57 -9.85 11.99
CA PRO A 106 -11.71 -11.00 11.11
C PRO A 106 -11.38 -12.32 11.82
N GLU A 107 -12.12 -13.36 11.46
CA GLU A 107 -11.82 -14.70 11.91
C GLU A 107 -10.61 -15.26 11.14
N TYR A 108 -9.65 -15.84 11.88
CA TYR A 108 -8.52 -16.51 11.24
C TYR A 108 -7.96 -17.65 12.11
N PRO A 109 -7.71 -18.84 11.52
CA PRO A 109 -8.16 -19.29 10.20
C PRO A 109 -9.70 -19.33 10.11
N LYS A 110 -10.24 -19.19 8.90
CA LYS A 110 -11.70 -19.19 8.67
C LYS A 110 -12.34 -20.48 9.23
N GLY A 111 -13.45 -20.36 9.95
CA GLY A 111 -14.16 -21.45 10.60
C GLY A 111 -13.54 -21.92 11.93
N SER A 112 -12.52 -21.23 12.46
CA SER A 112 -11.86 -21.59 13.72
C SER A 112 -12.51 -21.01 14.98
N GLY A 113 -13.36 -19.99 14.83
CA GLY A 113 -13.90 -19.17 15.94
C GLY A 113 -12.84 -18.26 16.58
N ARG A 114 -11.65 -18.13 16.00
CA ARG A 114 -10.57 -17.28 16.52
C ARG A 114 -10.58 -15.92 15.82
N HIS A 115 -10.45 -14.88 16.61
CA HIS A 115 -10.35 -13.51 16.16
C HIS A 115 -9.04 -12.88 16.66
N PRO A 116 -7.90 -13.16 16.01
CA PRO A 116 -6.62 -12.58 16.41
C PRO A 116 -6.62 -11.07 16.16
N ARG A 117 -5.68 -10.35 16.79
CA ARG A 117 -5.35 -9.02 16.29
C ARG A 117 -4.88 -9.15 14.84
N LEU A 118 -5.14 -8.10 14.05
CA LEU A 118 -4.94 -8.19 12.60
C LEU A 118 -3.47 -8.49 12.24
N GLU A 119 -2.54 -7.80 12.87
CA GLU A 119 -1.10 -8.00 12.67
C GLU A 119 -0.64 -9.40 13.11
N ASP A 120 -1.28 -10.01 14.12
CA ASP A 120 -0.98 -11.38 14.55
C ASP A 120 -1.49 -12.40 13.54
N GLY A 121 -2.73 -12.24 13.08
CA GLY A 121 -3.33 -13.12 12.08
C GLY A 121 -2.57 -13.08 10.75
N VAL A 122 -2.17 -11.89 10.28
CA VAL A 122 -1.38 -11.73 9.06
C VAL A 122 -0.02 -12.41 9.20
N ALA A 123 0.68 -12.24 10.33
CA ALA A 123 1.95 -12.93 10.57
C ALA A 123 1.77 -14.46 10.64
N GLU A 124 0.70 -14.96 11.28
CA GLU A 124 0.36 -16.38 11.34
C GLU A 124 0.09 -16.96 9.94
N SER A 125 -0.49 -16.19 9.02
CA SER A 125 -0.76 -16.63 7.64
C SER A 125 0.52 -16.85 6.82
N GLY A 126 1.63 -16.22 7.20
CA GLY A 126 2.88 -16.26 6.45
C GLY A 126 2.83 -15.51 5.12
N ALA A 127 1.84 -14.61 4.94
CA ALA A 127 1.66 -13.85 3.71
C ALA A 127 2.89 -12.99 3.40
N LYS A 128 3.27 -13.00 2.12
CA LYS A 128 4.38 -12.18 1.58
C LYS A 128 3.87 -10.96 0.82
N LYS A 129 2.61 -10.95 0.46
CA LYS A 129 1.92 -9.85 -0.24
C LYS A 129 0.66 -9.51 0.55
N ILE A 130 0.52 -8.24 0.95
CA ILE A 130 -0.60 -7.81 1.79
C ILE A 130 -1.39 -6.75 1.03
N TYR A 131 -2.56 -7.12 0.55
CA TYR A 131 -3.50 -6.28 -0.17
C TYR A 131 -4.50 -5.68 0.81
N ILE A 132 -4.58 -4.35 0.89
CA ILE A 132 -5.41 -3.66 1.87
C ILE A 132 -6.38 -2.72 1.17
N MET A 133 -7.68 -2.87 1.44
CA MET A 133 -8.71 -1.90 1.11
C MET A 133 -9.54 -1.59 2.35
N LEU A 134 -9.17 -0.52 3.03
CA LEU A 134 -9.88 0.04 4.18
C LEU A 134 -9.99 1.55 4.03
N GLY A 135 -11.13 2.10 4.34
CA GLY A 135 -11.37 3.55 4.22
C GLY A 135 -12.84 3.91 4.36
N MET A 136 -13.73 3.17 3.70
CA MET A 136 -15.16 3.46 3.64
C MET A 136 -15.77 3.74 5.04
N ASN A 137 -15.34 3.02 6.05
CA ASN A 137 -15.84 3.16 7.44
C ASN A 137 -15.08 4.21 8.27
N CYS A 138 -14.10 4.94 7.70
CA CYS A 138 -13.30 5.92 8.42
C CYS A 138 -13.29 7.31 7.79
N ILE A 139 -13.45 7.43 6.48
CA ILE A 139 -13.32 8.68 5.72
C ILE A 139 -14.22 9.78 6.28
N ALA A 140 -15.45 9.45 6.70
CA ALA A 140 -16.38 10.39 7.33
C ALA A 140 -15.83 11.05 8.60
N GLY A 141 -14.85 10.45 9.27
CA GLY A 141 -14.14 10.99 10.43
C GLY A 141 -13.00 11.95 10.09
N GLY A 142 -12.76 12.21 8.80
CA GLY A 142 -11.69 13.05 8.25
C GLY A 142 -10.65 12.22 7.50
N VAL A 143 -10.33 12.68 6.30
CA VAL A 143 -9.42 12.00 5.36
C VAL A 143 -8.03 11.83 5.98
N ASP A 144 -7.42 12.91 6.50
CA ASP A 144 -6.07 12.88 7.08
C ASP A 144 -5.95 11.83 8.20
N ARG A 145 -6.98 11.80 9.08
CA ARG A 145 -7.00 10.85 10.18
C ARG A 145 -7.15 9.41 9.69
N ALA A 146 -8.02 9.19 8.71
CA ALA A 146 -8.21 7.88 8.13
C ALA A 146 -6.92 7.36 7.48
N CYS A 147 -6.17 8.22 6.78
CA CYS A 147 -4.86 7.87 6.22
C CYS A 147 -3.83 7.56 7.31
N GLN A 148 -3.75 8.39 8.38
CA GLN A 148 -2.82 8.16 9.49
C GLN A 148 -3.11 6.86 10.24
N ASP A 149 -4.39 6.58 10.52
CA ASP A 149 -4.80 5.33 11.16
C ASP A 149 -4.43 4.11 10.28
N LEU A 150 -4.55 4.23 8.95
CA LEU A 150 -4.16 3.16 8.02
C LEU A 150 -2.64 2.95 8.01
N VAL A 151 -1.85 4.01 7.95
CA VAL A 151 -0.38 3.93 8.04
C VAL A 151 0.04 3.26 9.34
N THR A 152 -0.55 3.66 10.47
CA THR A 152 -0.26 3.06 11.79
C THR A 152 -0.56 1.55 11.79
N LEU A 153 -1.70 1.14 11.23
CA LEU A 153 -2.06 -0.26 11.11
C LEU A 153 -1.04 -1.05 10.27
N ILE A 154 -0.60 -0.48 9.15
CA ILE A 154 0.40 -1.11 8.28
C ILE A 154 1.75 -1.23 9.01
N ASP A 155 2.16 -0.20 9.75
CA ASP A 155 3.38 -0.24 10.55
C ASP A 155 3.31 -1.35 11.63
N GLU A 156 2.16 -1.57 12.30
CA GLU A 156 1.96 -2.70 13.23
C GLU A 156 2.06 -4.06 12.51
N ILE A 157 1.49 -4.17 11.30
CA ILE A 157 1.58 -5.38 10.48
C ILE A 157 3.03 -5.64 10.06
N LEU A 158 3.73 -4.63 9.55
CA LEU A 158 5.12 -4.75 9.11
C LEU A 158 6.09 -5.04 10.27
N ALA A 159 5.78 -4.59 11.49
CA ALA A 159 6.56 -4.95 12.68
C ALA A 159 6.59 -6.47 12.93
N LYS A 160 5.56 -7.21 12.49
CA LYS A 160 5.46 -8.68 12.61
C LYS A 160 5.73 -9.42 11.30
N SER A 161 5.59 -8.73 10.16
CA SER A 161 5.79 -9.28 8.81
C SER A 161 6.72 -8.37 7.98
N PRO A 162 7.99 -8.17 8.39
CA PRO A 162 8.87 -7.12 7.85
C PRO A 162 9.30 -7.35 6.39
N GLN A 163 9.08 -8.54 5.85
CA GLN A 163 9.44 -8.87 4.46
C GLN A 163 8.22 -8.85 3.51
N ALA A 164 7.03 -8.49 4.01
CA ALA A 164 5.84 -8.47 3.20
C ALA A 164 5.80 -7.20 2.33
N ALA A 165 5.45 -7.37 1.05
CA ALA A 165 5.15 -6.26 0.17
C ALA A 165 3.72 -5.76 0.42
N ILE A 166 3.55 -4.44 0.53
CA ILE A 166 2.27 -3.79 0.79
C ILE A 166 1.65 -3.32 -0.53
N PHE A 167 0.38 -3.65 -0.71
CA PHE A 167 -0.45 -3.25 -1.83
C PHE A 167 -1.69 -2.53 -1.31
N ILE A 168 -1.72 -1.21 -1.42
CA ILE A 168 -2.89 -0.41 -1.07
C ILE A 168 -3.82 -0.39 -2.27
N GLN A 169 -5.03 -0.87 -2.08
CA GLN A 169 -6.07 -0.79 -3.08
C GLN A 169 -6.88 0.49 -2.86
N SER A 170 -7.23 1.18 -3.95
CA SER A 170 -8.14 2.33 -3.85
C SER A 170 -9.47 1.91 -3.21
N VAL A 171 -10.01 2.73 -2.33
CA VAL A 171 -11.39 2.59 -1.85
C VAL A 171 -12.33 2.75 -3.04
N THR A 172 -13.29 1.84 -3.16
CA THR A 172 -14.25 1.82 -4.27
C THR A 172 -15.22 3.01 -4.19
N PRO A 173 -15.65 3.57 -5.32
CA PRO A 173 -16.61 4.67 -5.28
C PRO A 173 -18.01 4.19 -4.88
N MET A 174 -18.88 5.16 -4.57
CA MET A 174 -20.30 4.95 -4.38
C MET A 174 -21.05 5.20 -5.69
N THR A 175 -22.25 4.61 -5.85
CA THR A 175 -23.14 4.94 -7.00
C THR A 175 -23.52 6.42 -6.98
N ALA A 176 -23.83 6.99 -8.13
CA ALA A 176 -24.16 8.42 -8.27
C ALA A 176 -25.37 8.84 -7.41
N ASP A 177 -26.30 7.93 -7.16
CA ASP A 177 -27.53 8.12 -6.41
C ASP A 177 -27.49 7.45 -5.01
N SER A 178 -26.30 7.17 -4.50
CA SER A 178 -26.14 6.49 -3.22
C SER A 178 -26.86 7.24 -2.08
N PRO A 179 -27.82 6.58 -1.40
CA PRO A 179 -28.50 7.19 -0.25
C PRO A 179 -27.59 7.38 0.97
N ARG A 180 -26.38 6.83 0.94
CA ARG A 180 -25.37 6.96 2.00
C ARG A 180 -24.46 8.16 1.81
N ALA A 181 -24.51 8.81 0.64
CA ALA A 181 -23.71 9.99 0.37
C ALA A 181 -24.21 11.18 1.23
N ASP A 182 -23.27 11.80 1.94
CA ASP A 182 -23.48 13.02 2.73
C ASP A 182 -22.23 13.93 2.62
N ASP A 183 -22.20 15.04 3.34
CA ASP A 183 -21.09 15.98 3.31
C ASP A 183 -19.75 15.37 3.78
N SER A 184 -19.81 14.32 4.58
CA SER A 184 -18.61 13.67 5.17
C SER A 184 -18.17 12.40 4.42
N LEU A 185 -19.10 11.71 3.75
CA LEU A 185 -18.85 10.50 2.98
C LEU A 185 -19.52 10.61 1.59
N ASN A 186 -18.74 10.82 0.57
CA ASN A 186 -19.18 10.90 -0.83
C ASN A 186 -17.98 10.61 -1.76
N ASN A 187 -18.22 10.55 -3.05
CA ASN A 187 -17.15 10.24 -4.01
C ASN A 187 -16.00 11.26 -4.01
N THR A 188 -16.26 12.52 -3.65
CA THR A 188 -15.18 13.53 -3.54
C THR A 188 -14.27 13.22 -2.35
N THR A 189 -14.82 12.88 -1.18
CA THR A 189 -14.02 12.54 0.01
C THR A 189 -13.32 11.18 -0.16
N ILE A 190 -13.94 10.22 -0.84
CA ILE A 190 -13.30 8.95 -1.23
C ILE A 190 -12.10 9.20 -2.17
N GLN A 191 -12.28 10.04 -3.18
CA GLN A 191 -11.19 10.38 -4.10
C GLN A 191 -10.05 11.12 -3.38
N ALA A 192 -10.37 12.04 -2.47
CA ALA A 192 -9.36 12.72 -1.66
C ALA A 192 -8.54 11.73 -0.82
N PHE A 193 -9.20 10.75 -0.18
CA PHE A 193 -8.52 9.68 0.54
C PHE A 193 -7.61 8.84 -0.39
N ASN A 194 -8.12 8.42 -1.52
CA ASN A 194 -7.37 7.62 -2.50
C ASN A 194 -6.14 8.39 -3.00
N THR A 195 -6.27 9.67 -3.32
CA THR A 195 -5.17 10.53 -3.76
C THR A 195 -4.10 10.68 -2.68
N GLN A 196 -4.52 10.90 -1.43
CA GLN A 196 -3.59 11.03 -0.31
C GLN A 196 -2.87 9.71 -0.02
N MET A 197 -3.58 8.58 -0.06
CA MET A 197 -2.96 7.26 0.10
C MET A 197 -1.97 6.94 -1.03
N GLN A 198 -2.26 7.34 -2.27
CA GLN A 198 -1.30 7.19 -3.37
C GLN A 198 -0.01 7.96 -3.10
N SER A 199 -0.09 9.20 -2.60
CA SER A 199 1.08 9.99 -2.22
C SER A 199 1.87 9.33 -1.09
N ILE A 200 1.19 8.80 -0.07
CA ILE A 200 1.82 8.06 1.02
C ILE A 200 2.49 6.78 0.49
N CYS A 201 1.87 6.08 -0.46
CA CYS A 201 2.47 4.91 -1.09
C CYS A 201 3.80 5.26 -1.80
N GLN A 202 3.90 6.42 -2.46
CA GLN A 202 5.14 6.89 -3.05
C GLN A 202 6.23 7.15 -1.99
N GLU A 203 5.87 7.82 -0.89
CA GLU A 203 6.80 8.13 0.20
C GLU A 203 7.29 6.87 0.95
N ARG A 204 6.45 5.84 1.03
CA ARG A 204 6.70 4.60 1.78
C ARG A 204 7.18 3.44 0.90
N GLU A 205 7.27 3.66 -0.42
CA GLU A 205 7.59 2.63 -1.42
C GLU A 205 6.62 1.43 -1.35
N TRP A 206 5.33 1.71 -1.11
CA TRP A 206 4.24 0.74 -1.17
C TRP A 206 3.58 0.77 -2.55
N TYR A 207 3.07 -0.35 -3.00
CA TYR A 207 2.34 -0.43 -4.25
C TYR A 207 0.91 0.10 -4.09
N TYR A 208 0.44 0.85 -5.08
CA TYR A 208 -0.93 1.34 -5.15
C TYR A 208 -1.67 0.71 -6.33
N VAL A 209 -2.76 -0.03 -6.05
CA VAL A 209 -3.58 -0.72 -7.05
C VAL A 209 -4.92 0.00 -7.17
N ASN A 210 -5.15 0.69 -8.29
CA ASN A 210 -6.32 1.55 -8.50
C ASN A 210 -7.57 0.75 -8.90
N VAL A 211 -8.07 -0.13 -8.04
CA VAL A 211 -9.23 -0.98 -8.34
C VAL A 211 -10.50 -0.19 -8.67
N ALA A 212 -10.61 1.06 -8.21
CA ALA A 212 -11.73 1.95 -8.55
C ALA A 212 -11.86 2.17 -10.06
N GLU A 213 -10.75 2.11 -10.81
CA GLU A 213 -10.75 2.27 -12.27
C GLU A 213 -11.62 1.20 -12.98
N ALA A 214 -11.56 -0.06 -12.50
CA ALA A 214 -12.35 -1.15 -13.07
C ALA A 214 -13.84 -1.07 -12.73
N LEU A 215 -14.19 -0.31 -11.68
CA LEU A 215 -15.52 -0.30 -11.09
C LEU A 215 -16.30 0.99 -11.37
N SER A 216 -15.61 2.03 -11.85
CA SER A 216 -16.19 3.35 -12.09
C SER A 216 -16.84 3.46 -13.46
N ASP A 217 -17.85 4.32 -13.53
CA ASP A 217 -18.36 4.87 -14.79
C ASP A 217 -17.53 6.12 -15.22
N GLU A 218 -17.93 6.74 -16.32
CA GLU A 218 -17.26 7.94 -16.87
C GLU A 218 -17.29 9.15 -15.93
N THR A 219 -18.17 9.15 -14.92
CA THR A 219 -18.26 10.21 -13.91
C THR A 219 -17.45 9.93 -12.64
N GLY A 220 -16.80 8.76 -12.57
CA GLY A 220 -16.05 8.30 -11.39
C GLY A 220 -16.93 7.72 -10.27
N CYS A 221 -18.21 7.47 -10.55
CA CYS A 221 -19.11 6.79 -9.64
C CYS A 221 -19.08 5.27 -9.86
N LEU A 222 -19.44 4.49 -8.84
CA LEU A 222 -19.63 3.05 -8.98
C LEU A 222 -20.69 2.78 -10.06
N ARG A 223 -20.32 1.99 -11.03
CA ARG A 223 -21.26 1.54 -12.06
C ARG A 223 -22.47 0.85 -11.43
N ALA A 224 -23.67 1.28 -11.80
CA ALA A 224 -24.92 0.80 -11.23
C ALA A 224 -25.16 -0.71 -11.47
N ASP A 225 -24.64 -1.25 -12.60
CA ASP A 225 -24.72 -2.68 -12.94
C ASP A 225 -23.78 -3.55 -12.10
N LEU A 226 -22.75 -2.96 -11.47
CA LEU A 226 -21.82 -3.63 -10.56
C LEU A 226 -22.21 -3.51 -9.08
N SER A 227 -23.22 -2.68 -8.76
CA SER A 227 -23.73 -2.50 -7.39
C SER A 227 -24.63 -3.65 -6.96
N GLY A 228 -24.38 -4.18 -5.78
CA GLY A 228 -25.16 -5.25 -5.15
C GLY A 228 -26.25 -4.76 -4.20
N ASP A 229 -26.21 -3.49 -3.79
CA ASP A 229 -27.17 -2.93 -2.86
C ASP A 229 -27.62 -1.52 -3.27
N LYS A 230 -28.83 -1.42 -3.72
CA LYS A 230 -29.47 -0.11 -4.01
C LYS A 230 -29.78 0.70 -2.75
N ALA A 231 -29.77 0.07 -1.58
CA ALA A 231 -30.08 0.73 -0.33
C ALA A 231 -28.92 1.58 0.20
N MET A 232 -27.70 1.25 -0.20
CA MET A 232 -26.49 1.95 0.21
C MET A 232 -25.66 2.47 -0.97
N GLY A 233 -25.69 1.77 -2.11
CA GLY A 233 -24.92 2.14 -3.30
C GLY A 233 -23.41 2.02 -3.09
N ILE A 234 -22.96 1.09 -2.24
CA ILE A 234 -21.57 0.92 -1.82
C ILE A 234 -21.06 -0.48 -2.16
N HIS A 235 -21.86 -1.52 -1.88
CA HIS A 235 -21.44 -2.90 -2.01
C HIS A 235 -21.54 -3.38 -3.46
N LEU A 236 -20.63 -4.27 -3.81
CA LEU A 236 -20.58 -4.88 -5.12
C LEU A 236 -21.54 -6.08 -5.21
N ASN A 237 -21.94 -6.41 -6.42
CA ASN A 237 -22.48 -7.72 -6.77
C ASN A 237 -21.36 -8.65 -7.27
N TYR A 238 -21.71 -9.85 -7.75
CA TYR A 238 -20.72 -10.79 -8.28
C TYR A 238 -20.00 -10.29 -9.53
N ASP A 239 -20.67 -9.52 -10.39
CA ASP A 239 -20.02 -8.94 -11.58
C ASP A 239 -19.00 -7.87 -11.17
N GLY A 240 -19.30 -7.08 -10.13
CA GLY A 240 -18.35 -6.14 -9.55
C GLY A 240 -17.15 -6.84 -8.90
N ALA A 241 -17.38 -7.92 -8.16
CA ALA A 241 -16.30 -8.73 -7.60
C ALA A 241 -15.46 -9.41 -8.69
N ALA A 242 -16.08 -9.86 -9.78
CA ALA A 242 -15.40 -10.40 -10.95
C ALA A 242 -14.50 -9.33 -11.60
N ALA A 243 -15.04 -8.14 -11.86
CA ALA A 243 -14.26 -7.03 -12.44
C ALA A 243 -13.05 -6.67 -11.55
N TRP A 244 -13.23 -6.65 -10.21
CA TRP A 244 -12.16 -6.39 -9.27
C TRP A 244 -11.08 -7.48 -9.33
N THR A 245 -11.45 -8.76 -9.25
CA THR A 245 -10.48 -9.85 -9.31
C THR A 245 -9.74 -9.93 -10.64
N ASP A 246 -10.42 -9.66 -11.77
CA ASP A 246 -9.79 -9.59 -13.09
C ASP A 246 -8.80 -8.41 -13.19
N TYR A 247 -9.12 -7.27 -12.56
CA TYR A 247 -8.19 -6.15 -12.46
C TYR A 247 -6.95 -6.53 -11.68
N LEU A 248 -7.09 -7.19 -10.53
CA LEU A 248 -5.94 -7.64 -9.72
C LEU A 248 -5.03 -8.59 -10.50
N LEU A 249 -5.58 -9.50 -11.30
CA LEU A 249 -4.79 -10.44 -12.12
C LEU A 249 -3.93 -9.74 -13.18
N THR A 250 -4.31 -8.54 -13.60
CA THR A 250 -3.61 -7.76 -14.63
C THR A 250 -2.83 -6.57 -14.09
N HIS A 251 -2.85 -6.32 -12.78
CA HIS A 251 -2.15 -5.21 -12.14
C HIS A 251 -1.23 -5.72 -11.03
N VAL A 252 -0.10 -6.30 -11.48
CA VAL A 252 0.98 -6.79 -10.61
C VAL A 252 2.30 -6.15 -11.01
N PRO A 253 3.13 -5.73 -10.05
CA PRO A 253 4.42 -5.11 -10.33
C PRO A 253 5.35 -6.07 -11.06
N GLU A 254 5.96 -5.64 -12.16
CA GLU A 254 6.94 -6.45 -12.90
C GLU A 254 8.14 -6.86 -12.01
N ALA A 255 8.54 -6.00 -11.09
CA ALA A 255 9.66 -6.25 -10.19
C ALA A 255 9.44 -7.45 -9.22
N LEU A 256 8.20 -7.90 -9.08
CA LEU A 256 7.84 -9.01 -8.17
C LEU A 256 7.40 -10.29 -8.91
N LYS A 257 7.37 -10.28 -10.26
CA LYS A 257 7.01 -11.44 -11.10
C LYS A 257 8.06 -12.52 -11.15
#